data_4a53f621315e5fbac443b18ebda9b273
#
_entry.id   4a53f621315e5fbac443b18ebda9b273
#
_cell.length_a   1.000
_cell.length_b   1.000
_cell.length_c   1.000
_cell.angle_alpha   90.00
_cell.angle_beta   90.00
_cell.angle_gamma   90.00
#
_symmetry.space_group_name_H-M   'P 1'
#
loop_
_entity.id
_entity.type
_entity.pdbx_description
1 polymer ?
#
loop_
_entity_poly.entity_id
_entity_poly.type
_entity_poly.pdbx_seq_one_letter_code
_entity_poly.pdbx_strand_id
1 'polypeptide(L)'
;MSDSSHETPASARFGAAVALSVALVHGVILTGCGDAPSGGSGLAVQTTAAAPQPAPTPTPDQLREQLDRVLEFTEHGRVMSLEKHAAWQLLHGVLAFGPNFRIKSGDQMVVALDWVFAGKPMRGWTLTATEYGVKAEIEPGKLGQGHDDQWLAIISQWQVPATREIVVAGQTYRLRDMVKRSMYDCWNGKEASWSDIVLSTHLRPIDQTWTARDGREWSVERLVSMEAGPIYDDDAGAELINMSACGGTHRLIGLAIALNNYRSQHPEIADDQLAGGWLAAHRRIQWAIRQARDFQNPSGAFSTQFFQRSANSANLDEHLAATGHTLEFLSFALPKSELDQPWVRRAVGYLCRLLERTRHIDLECGALYHAAHGLVLYRMKVYGPRETDVAVAAN
;
A
#
# COMPACT_ATOMS: atom_id res chain seq x y z
N MET A 1 -23.20 69.65 -12.91
CA MET A 1 -22.65 70.36 -11.76
C MET A 1 -22.03 69.34 -10.85
N SER A 2 -20.75 69.49 -10.70
CA SER A 2 -19.72 68.95 -9.79
C SER A 2 -19.56 67.41 -9.82
N ASP A 3 -18.57 66.84 -10.48
CA ASP A 3 -17.09 66.96 -10.41
C ASP A 3 -16.51 66.59 -9.03
N SER A 4 -15.72 65.54 -9.07
CA SER A 4 -14.48 65.29 -8.34
C SER A 4 -14.16 63.77 -8.36
N SER A 5 -13.27 63.36 -9.24
CA SER A 5 -11.81 63.23 -9.12
C SER A 5 -11.35 62.06 -8.26
N HIS A 6 -10.75 61.11 -8.98
CA HIS A 6 -9.46 60.42 -8.77
C HIS A 6 -8.99 60.11 -7.33
N GLU A 7 -8.71 58.85 -7.10
CA GLU A 7 -7.38 58.43 -6.66
C GLU A 7 -7.19 56.92 -6.75
N THR A 8 -6.20 56.49 -7.51
CA THR A 8 -5.58 55.17 -7.53
C THR A 8 -4.44 55.16 -6.50
N PRO A 9 -4.23 54.05 -5.77
CA PRO A 9 -2.90 53.83 -5.19
C PRO A 9 -2.17 52.65 -5.82
N ALA A 10 -0.95 52.97 -6.06
CA ALA A 10 0.24 52.28 -6.46
C ALA A 10 0.37 50.78 -6.13
N SER A 11 0.92 50.12 -7.14
CA SER A 11 1.53 48.79 -7.08
C SER A 11 2.71 48.74 -6.10
N ALA A 12 2.62 47.88 -5.09
CA ALA A 12 3.78 47.42 -4.32
C ALA A 12 4.18 46.02 -4.78
N ARG A 13 5.26 45.94 -5.54
CA ARG A 13 5.96 44.69 -5.85
C ARG A 13 6.76 44.31 -4.62
N PHE A 14 6.38 43.20 -3.97
CA PHE A 14 7.26 42.51 -3.03
C PHE A 14 7.84 41.29 -3.73
N GLY A 15 9.10 41.40 -4.08
CA GLY A 15 9.94 40.26 -4.46
C GLY A 15 10.38 39.53 -3.19
N ALA A 16 9.94 38.31 -3.00
CA ALA A 16 10.49 37.42 -2.00
C ALA A 16 11.57 36.58 -2.67
N ALA A 17 12.81 36.84 -2.35
CA ALA A 17 13.94 35.98 -2.67
C ALA A 17 13.91 34.77 -1.73
N VAL A 18 13.74 33.59 -2.29
CA VAL A 18 13.92 32.33 -1.56
C VAL A 18 15.41 32.03 -1.55
N ALA A 19 16.05 32.19 -0.39
CA ALA A 19 17.42 31.78 -0.15
C ALA A 19 17.46 30.25 0.07
N LEU A 20 18.12 29.57 -0.87
CA LEU A 20 18.41 28.15 -0.80
C LEU A 20 19.61 27.95 0.14
N SER A 21 19.41 27.48 1.36
CA SER A 21 20.50 27.16 2.28
C SER A 21 20.96 25.73 2.01
N VAL A 22 22.07 25.57 1.31
CA VAL A 22 22.79 24.31 1.17
C VAL A 22 23.67 24.13 2.41
N ALA A 23 23.34 23.20 3.27
CA ALA A 23 24.18 22.80 4.38
C ALA A 23 25.26 21.83 3.88
N LEU A 24 26.48 22.32 3.73
CA LEU A 24 27.68 21.49 3.53
C LEU A 24 28.08 20.87 4.86
N VAL A 25 27.98 19.55 4.96
CA VAL A 25 28.57 18.79 6.04
C VAL A 25 30.05 18.56 5.72
N HIS A 26 30.95 19.24 6.42
CA HIS A 26 32.38 19.00 6.33
C HIS A 26 32.74 17.76 7.17
N GLY A 27 33.19 16.72 6.49
CA GLY A 27 33.83 15.56 7.14
C GLY A 27 35.22 15.94 7.64
N VAL A 28 35.46 15.79 8.94
CA VAL A 28 36.78 15.94 9.55
C VAL A 28 37.57 14.67 9.27
N ILE A 29 38.63 14.80 8.48
CA ILE A 29 39.65 13.78 8.28
C ILE A 29 40.67 13.95 9.37
N LEU A 30 40.75 13.01 10.31
CA LEU A 30 41.84 12.90 11.25
C LEU A 30 42.96 12.03 10.62
N THR A 31 44.03 12.68 10.21
CA THR A 31 45.29 12.03 9.84
C THR A 31 46.10 11.78 11.10
N GLY A 32 46.21 10.52 11.47
CA GLY A 32 47.19 10.07 12.49
C GLY A 32 48.28 9.30 11.80
N CYS A 33 49.49 9.90 11.73
CA CYS A 33 50.71 9.19 11.35
C CYS A 33 51.23 8.38 12.57
N GLY A 34 51.45 7.11 12.37
CA GLY A 34 52.15 6.26 13.30
C GLY A 34 52.93 5.21 12.53
N ASP A 35 54.28 5.30 12.62
CA ASP A 35 55.23 4.42 11.92
C ASP A 35 55.08 2.95 12.37
N ALA A 36 55.14 2.05 11.41
CA ALA A 36 55.14 0.61 11.60
C ALA A 36 56.55 0.04 11.57
N PRO A 37 56.90 -1.02 12.29
CA PRO A 37 58.01 -1.85 11.96
C PRO A 37 57.59 -3.04 11.09
N SER A 38 58.43 -3.28 10.10
CA SER A 38 58.38 -4.37 9.12
C SER A 38 58.58 -5.74 9.77
N GLY A 39 57.89 -6.75 9.24
CA GLY A 39 58.30 -8.14 9.29
C GLY A 39 57.22 -9.12 9.72
N GLY A 40 56.71 -9.86 8.77
CA GLY A 40 55.87 -11.02 9.01
C GLY A 40 55.07 -11.44 7.76
N SER A 41 55.67 -12.33 6.95
CA SER A 41 54.96 -13.00 5.85
C SER A 41 53.90 -13.94 6.42
N GLY A 42 52.74 -13.39 6.78
CA GLY A 42 51.52 -14.16 7.06
C GLY A 42 50.79 -14.39 5.76
N LEU A 43 50.72 -15.62 5.29
CA LEU A 43 49.77 -16.08 4.28
C LEU A 43 48.36 -15.73 4.79
N ALA A 44 47.79 -14.66 4.31
CA ALA A 44 46.37 -14.36 4.49
C ALA A 44 45.61 -15.46 3.72
N VAL A 45 45.13 -16.44 4.46
CA VAL A 45 44.09 -17.35 3.98
C VAL A 45 42.85 -16.49 3.81
N GLN A 46 42.62 -16.03 2.58
CA GLN A 46 41.32 -15.49 2.18
C GLN A 46 40.34 -16.67 2.24
N THR A 47 39.73 -16.87 3.39
CA THR A 47 38.48 -17.63 3.48
C THR A 47 37.44 -16.83 2.72
N THR A 48 37.27 -17.13 1.45
CA THR A 48 36.09 -16.72 0.69
C THR A 48 34.91 -17.36 1.42
N ALA A 49 34.24 -16.57 2.28
CA ALA A 49 32.99 -17.01 2.87
C ALA A 49 32.07 -17.36 1.71
N ALA A 50 31.65 -18.62 1.63
CA ALA A 50 30.71 -19.07 0.60
C ALA A 50 29.48 -18.16 0.65
N ALA A 51 28.99 -17.73 -0.49
CA ALA A 51 27.78 -16.93 -0.56
C ALA A 51 26.66 -17.65 0.22
N PRO A 52 25.87 -16.94 1.05
CA PRO A 52 24.84 -17.56 1.87
C PRO A 52 23.86 -18.31 0.95
N GLN A 53 23.68 -19.59 1.22
CA GLN A 53 22.75 -20.41 0.44
C GLN A 53 21.30 -19.96 0.69
N PRO A 54 20.46 -19.97 -0.36
CA PRO A 54 19.03 -19.65 -0.20
C PRO A 54 18.36 -20.56 0.84
N ALA A 55 17.47 -20.00 1.64
CA ALA A 55 16.65 -20.77 2.55
C ALA A 55 15.86 -21.85 1.80
N PRO A 56 15.67 -23.05 2.38
CA PRO A 56 14.91 -24.10 1.73
C PRO A 56 13.48 -23.63 1.42
N THR A 57 12.99 -24.01 0.23
CA THR A 57 11.62 -23.73 -0.19
C THR A 57 10.68 -24.71 0.53
N PRO A 58 9.67 -24.26 1.30
CA PRO A 58 8.71 -25.16 1.91
C PRO A 58 7.88 -25.88 0.86
N THR A 59 7.44 -27.12 1.17
CA THR A 59 6.46 -27.82 0.34
C THR A 59 5.11 -27.11 0.38
N PRO A 60 4.24 -27.26 -0.62
CA PRO A 60 2.91 -26.61 -0.62
C PRO A 60 2.09 -26.93 0.64
N ASP A 61 2.05 -28.21 1.06
CA ASP A 61 1.27 -28.63 2.23
C ASP A 61 1.81 -28.04 3.53
N GLN A 62 3.14 -28.10 3.75
CA GLN A 62 3.78 -27.47 4.91
C GLN A 62 3.49 -25.98 4.97
N LEU A 63 3.55 -25.31 3.82
CA LEU A 63 3.31 -23.88 3.73
C LEU A 63 1.85 -23.53 4.04
N ARG A 64 0.90 -24.31 3.51
CA ARG A 64 -0.52 -24.14 3.78
C ARG A 64 -0.84 -24.26 5.29
N GLU A 65 -0.37 -25.32 5.94
CA GLU A 65 -0.56 -25.51 7.37
C GLU A 65 0.05 -24.37 8.20
N GLN A 66 1.25 -23.93 7.81
CA GLN A 66 1.93 -22.82 8.51
C GLN A 66 1.18 -21.50 8.33
N LEU A 67 0.69 -21.22 7.12
CA LEU A 67 -0.15 -20.06 6.82
C LEU A 67 -1.40 -20.06 7.69
N ASP A 68 -2.15 -21.15 7.72
CA ASP A 68 -3.41 -21.23 8.43
C ASP A 68 -3.20 -21.00 9.94
N ARG A 69 -2.15 -21.57 10.55
CA ARG A 69 -1.81 -21.33 11.97
C ARG A 69 -1.43 -19.87 12.26
N VAL A 70 -0.63 -19.27 11.38
CA VAL A 70 -0.16 -17.88 11.58
C VAL A 70 -1.30 -16.88 11.41
N LEU A 71 -2.13 -17.07 10.39
CA LEU A 71 -3.28 -16.21 10.14
C LEU A 71 -4.32 -16.32 11.25
N GLU A 72 -4.64 -17.52 11.71
CA GLU A 72 -5.54 -17.74 12.84
C GLU A 72 -5.08 -17.01 14.11
N PHE A 73 -3.79 -17.11 14.45
CA PHE A 73 -3.25 -16.39 15.60
C PHE A 73 -3.24 -14.87 15.39
N THR A 74 -2.93 -14.39 14.21
CA THR A 74 -2.86 -12.94 13.94
C THR A 74 -4.24 -12.31 13.98
N GLU A 75 -5.25 -13.01 13.50
CA GLU A 75 -6.64 -12.53 13.47
C GLU A 75 -7.31 -12.57 14.85
N HIS A 76 -7.16 -13.68 15.58
CA HIS A 76 -7.91 -13.92 16.81
C HIS A 76 -7.07 -13.82 18.08
N GLY A 77 -5.78 -14.04 18.00
CA GLY A 77 -4.85 -13.94 19.14
C GLY A 77 -4.35 -12.53 19.43
N ARG A 78 -4.36 -11.64 18.42
CA ARG A 78 -3.99 -10.23 18.55
C ARG A 78 -5.23 -9.34 18.57
N VAL A 79 -5.99 -9.41 19.66
CA VAL A 79 -7.28 -8.72 19.78
C VAL A 79 -7.11 -7.20 19.73
N MET A 80 -7.71 -6.56 18.74
CA MET A 80 -7.82 -5.12 18.66
C MET A 80 -9.09 -4.62 19.37
N SER A 81 -9.04 -3.40 19.92
CA SER A 81 -10.18 -2.80 20.62
C SER A 81 -10.31 -1.29 20.38
N LEU A 82 -11.54 -0.78 20.46
CA LEU A 82 -11.86 0.63 20.32
C LEU A 82 -11.20 1.49 21.40
N GLU A 83 -10.95 0.91 22.58
CA GLU A 83 -10.37 1.63 23.72
C GLU A 83 -8.86 1.87 23.54
N LYS A 84 -8.16 0.94 22.91
CA LYS A 84 -6.69 0.96 22.77
C LYS A 84 -6.24 1.47 21.42
N HIS A 85 -7.00 1.21 20.36
CA HIS A 85 -6.59 1.45 18.98
C HIS A 85 -7.42 2.57 18.36
N ALA A 86 -6.79 3.32 17.46
CA ALA A 86 -7.47 4.33 16.64
C ALA A 86 -7.93 3.73 15.30
N ALA A 87 -8.71 4.49 14.56
CA ALA A 87 -9.29 4.06 13.29
C ALA A 87 -8.24 3.54 12.29
N TRP A 88 -7.10 4.22 12.17
CA TRP A 88 -6.02 3.78 11.28
C TRP A 88 -5.58 2.34 11.57
N GLN A 89 -5.40 2.00 12.85
CA GLN A 89 -4.98 0.66 13.26
C GLN A 89 -6.09 -0.37 13.01
N LEU A 90 -7.34 -0.05 13.42
CA LEU A 90 -8.48 -0.95 13.26
C LEU A 90 -8.78 -1.25 11.78
N LEU A 91 -8.63 -0.24 10.91
CA LEU A 91 -8.82 -0.41 9.47
C LEU A 91 -7.71 -1.23 8.80
N HIS A 92 -6.50 -1.28 9.37
CA HIS A 92 -5.47 -2.22 8.92
C HIS A 92 -5.83 -3.68 9.25
N GLY A 93 -6.55 -3.92 10.35
CA GLY A 93 -7.16 -5.22 10.63
C GLY A 93 -8.21 -5.62 9.57
N VAL A 94 -9.05 -4.64 9.16
CA VAL A 94 -9.99 -4.84 8.04
C VAL A 94 -9.26 -5.06 6.71
N LEU A 95 -8.16 -4.34 6.45
CA LEU A 95 -7.32 -4.58 5.27
C LEU A 95 -6.88 -6.05 5.21
N ALA A 96 -6.37 -6.58 6.32
CA ALA A 96 -5.82 -7.93 6.37
C ALA A 96 -6.88 -9.03 6.29
N PHE A 97 -7.98 -8.90 7.05
CA PHE A 97 -8.93 -9.99 7.28
C PHE A 97 -10.33 -9.74 6.72
N GLY A 98 -10.53 -8.60 6.04
CA GLY A 98 -11.76 -8.32 5.30
C GLY A 98 -12.90 -7.74 6.13
N PRO A 99 -14.08 -7.65 5.49
CA PRO A 99 -15.21 -6.88 6.02
C PRO A 99 -15.81 -7.43 7.32
N ASN A 100 -15.57 -8.69 7.64
CA ASN A 100 -16.07 -9.35 8.84
C ASN A 100 -15.09 -9.28 10.03
N PHE A 101 -13.95 -8.60 9.87
CA PHE A 101 -12.96 -8.45 10.94
C PHE A 101 -13.59 -7.89 12.22
N ARG A 102 -13.36 -8.59 13.34
CA ARG A 102 -13.97 -8.29 14.63
C ARG A 102 -13.01 -7.59 15.57
N ILE A 103 -13.55 -6.59 16.29
CA ILE A 103 -12.82 -5.80 17.27
C ILE A 103 -13.59 -5.79 18.60
N LYS A 104 -12.88 -5.57 19.69
CA LYS A 104 -13.47 -5.47 21.02
C LYS A 104 -14.03 -4.07 21.26
N SER A 105 -15.27 -4.00 21.81
CA SER A 105 -15.94 -2.79 22.30
C SER A 105 -16.51 -3.11 23.68
N GLY A 106 -15.86 -2.62 24.73
CA GLY A 106 -16.17 -3.09 26.09
C GLY A 106 -15.95 -4.60 26.21
N ASP A 107 -16.97 -5.35 26.61
CA ASP A 107 -16.91 -6.81 26.72
C ASP A 107 -17.42 -7.56 25.48
N GLN A 108 -17.82 -6.85 24.44
CA GLN A 108 -18.41 -7.45 23.23
C GLN A 108 -17.40 -7.44 22.06
N MET A 109 -17.51 -8.45 21.19
CA MET A 109 -16.87 -8.47 19.88
C MET A 109 -17.85 -7.99 18.83
N VAL A 110 -17.47 -6.92 18.11
CA VAL A 110 -18.29 -6.28 17.07
C VAL A 110 -17.54 -6.33 15.73
N VAL A 111 -18.27 -6.30 14.62
CA VAL A 111 -17.65 -6.15 13.29
C VAL A 111 -17.21 -4.71 13.10
N ALA A 112 -15.92 -4.49 12.77
CA ALA A 112 -15.33 -3.17 12.65
C ALA A 112 -16.04 -2.30 11.60
N LEU A 113 -16.35 -2.87 10.42
CA LEU A 113 -17.06 -2.13 9.38
C LEU A 113 -18.49 -1.78 9.74
N ASP A 114 -19.24 -2.66 10.42
CA ASP A 114 -20.58 -2.36 10.87
C ASP A 114 -20.59 -1.22 11.89
N TRP A 115 -19.57 -1.15 12.73
CA TRP A 115 -19.38 -0.05 13.66
C TRP A 115 -19.20 1.28 12.94
N VAL A 116 -18.31 1.30 11.94
CA VAL A 116 -18.00 2.48 11.12
C VAL A 116 -19.21 2.91 10.29
N PHE A 117 -19.86 1.97 9.62
CA PHE A 117 -21.00 2.24 8.75
C PHE A 117 -22.24 2.73 9.53
N ALA A 118 -22.39 2.30 10.79
CA ALA A 118 -23.43 2.80 11.67
C ALA A 118 -23.16 4.23 12.21
N GLY A 119 -22.07 4.88 11.79
CA GLY A 119 -21.69 6.22 12.23
C GLY A 119 -21.32 6.29 13.72
N LYS A 120 -20.91 5.15 14.31
CA LYS A 120 -20.50 5.09 15.71
C LYS A 120 -19.10 5.71 15.89
N PRO A 121 -18.84 6.33 17.04
CA PRO A 121 -17.59 7.04 17.29
C PRO A 121 -16.39 6.06 17.30
N MET A 122 -15.30 6.47 16.63
CA MET A 122 -14.02 5.79 16.62
C MET A 122 -12.92 6.85 16.65
N ARG A 123 -11.92 6.68 17.50
CA ARG A 123 -10.83 7.65 17.64
C ARG A 123 -10.09 7.82 16.31
N GLY A 124 -9.93 9.06 15.86
CA GLY A 124 -9.26 9.41 14.60
C GLY A 124 -10.14 9.19 13.36
N TRP A 125 -11.44 8.97 13.51
CA TRP A 125 -12.34 8.76 12.39
C TRP A 125 -13.42 9.82 12.33
N THR A 126 -13.46 10.54 11.22
CA THR A 126 -14.46 11.56 10.94
C THR A 126 -14.94 11.43 9.50
N LEU A 127 -16.26 11.35 9.32
CA LEU A 127 -16.92 11.43 8.02
C LEU A 127 -17.64 12.78 7.91
N THR A 128 -17.44 13.46 6.78
CA THR A 128 -18.08 14.73 6.47
C THR A 128 -18.94 14.60 5.20
N ALA A 129 -20.22 14.97 5.33
CA ALA A 129 -21.09 15.09 4.16
C ALA A 129 -20.87 16.45 3.48
N THR A 130 -20.74 16.43 2.15
CA THR A 130 -20.56 17.61 1.31
C THR A 130 -21.54 17.59 0.13
N GLU A 131 -21.66 18.67 -0.62
CA GLU A 131 -22.45 18.72 -1.84
C GLU A 131 -21.95 17.72 -2.92
N TYR A 132 -20.69 17.33 -2.87
CA TYR A 132 -20.06 16.40 -3.82
C TYR A 132 -20.01 14.95 -3.31
N GLY A 133 -20.60 14.66 -2.15
CA GLY A 133 -20.62 13.34 -1.54
C GLY A 133 -20.05 13.30 -0.14
N VAL A 134 -19.63 12.12 0.32
CA VAL A 134 -19.10 11.89 1.67
C VAL A 134 -17.58 11.76 1.62
N LYS A 135 -16.91 12.48 2.51
CA LYS A 135 -15.46 12.41 2.68
C LYS A 135 -15.09 11.81 4.03
N ALA A 136 -14.13 10.88 4.03
CA ALA A 136 -13.38 10.53 5.21
C ALA A 136 -12.24 11.54 5.37
N GLU A 137 -12.20 12.23 6.52
CA GLU A 137 -11.18 13.26 6.76
C GLU A 137 -9.82 12.63 7.05
N ILE A 138 -8.75 13.38 6.70
CA ILE A 138 -7.39 12.96 6.99
C ILE A 138 -7.08 13.28 8.45
N GLU A 139 -6.67 12.28 9.20
CA GLU A 139 -6.22 12.38 10.58
C GLU A 139 -4.77 11.91 10.68
N PRO A 140 -3.81 12.84 10.65
CA PRO A 140 -2.39 12.49 10.69
C PRO A 140 -1.98 11.82 12.01
N GLY A 141 -0.80 11.25 12.05
CA GLY A 141 -0.23 10.67 13.26
C GLY A 141 -0.75 9.27 13.61
N LYS A 142 -1.21 8.50 12.62
CA LYS A 142 -1.74 7.14 12.79
C LYS A 142 -2.98 7.05 13.68
N LEU A 143 -3.80 8.10 13.70
CA LEU A 143 -5.09 8.09 14.37
C LEU A 143 -6.22 7.69 13.41
N GLY A 144 -6.27 8.31 12.23
CA GLY A 144 -7.25 8.02 11.18
C GLY A 144 -6.58 7.75 9.85
N GLN A 145 -7.30 7.90 8.72
CA GLN A 145 -6.65 7.74 7.43
C GLN A 145 -5.56 8.81 7.22
N GLY A 146 -4.41 8.37 6.70
CA GLY A 146 -3.27 9.24 6.45
C GLY A 146 -3.21 9.80 5.03
N HIS A 147 -3.98 9.20 4.11
CA HIS A 147 -4.02 9.53 2.70
C HIS A 147 -5.46 9.71 2.23
N ASP A 148 -5.70 10.58 1.26
CA ASP A 148 -7.01 10.67 0.61
C ASP A 148 -7.42 9.31 0.03
N ASP A 149 -8.69 8.93 0.25
CA ASP A 149 -9.29 7.67 -0.21
C ASP A 149 -8.70 6.37 0.38
N GLN A 150 -7.72 6.42 1.28
CA GLN A 150 -7.07 5.22 1.84
C GLN A 150 -8.08 4.22 2.42
N TRP A 151 -9.00 4.69 3.26
CA TRP A 151 -9.99 3.82 3.87
C TRP A 151 -10.96 3.23 2.83
N LEU A 152 -11.43 4.07 1.90
CA LEU A 152 -12.34 3.64 0.84
C LEU A 152 -11.65 2.61 -0.06
N ALA A 153 -10.35 2.77 -0.35
CA ALA A 153 -9.56 1.80 -1.10
C ALA A 153 -9.40 0.46 -0.38
N ILE A 154 -9.20 0.49 0.95
CA ILE A 154 -9.13 -0.73 1.77
C ILE A 154 -10.40 -1.57 1.60
N ILE A 155 -11.59 -0.97 1.76
CA ILE A 155 -12.84 -1.71 1.64
C ILE A 155 -13.20 -2.06 0.19
N SER A 156 -12.71 -1.28 -0.78
CA SER A 156 -12.88 -1.57 -2.21
C SER A 156 -12.12 -2.83 -2.63
N GLN A 157 -10.96 -3.09 -2.06
CA GLN A 157 -10.20 -4.34 -2.30
C GLN A 157 -11.01 -5.59 -1.91
N TRP A 158 -11.88 -5.47 -0.90
CA TRP A 158 -12.81 -6.51 -0.47
C TRP A 158 -14.16 -6.45 -1.18
N GLN A 159 -14.28 -5.63 -2.23
CA GLN A 159 -15.48 -5.49 -3.06
C GLN A 159 -16.76 -5.18 -2.26
N VAL A 160 -16.65 -4.40 -1.19
CA VAL A 160 -17.82 -3.93 -0.45
C VAL A 160 -18.73 -3.16 -1.42
N PRO A 161 -20.04 -3.52 -1.52
CA PRO A 161 -20.90 -2.96 -2.54
C PRO A 161 -21.08 -1.44 -2.40
N ALA A 162 -21.06 -0.71 -3.51
CA ALA A 162 -21.31 0.74 -3.54
C ALA A 162 -22.70 1.14 -3.01
N THR A 163 -23.62 0.18 -2.88
CA THR A 163 -24.95 0.36 -2.29
C THR A 163 -24.97 0.26 -0.77
N ARG A 164 -23.89 -0.17 -0.13
CA ARG A 164 -23.79 -0.28 1.34
C ARG A 164 -24.10 1.06 1.97
N GLU A 165 -25.03 1.06 2.94
CA GLU A 165 -25.42 2.27 3.68
C GLU A 165 -24.36 2.63 4.72
N ILE A 166 -24.16 3.94 4.88
CA ILE A 166 -23.31 4.56 5.88
C ILE A 166 -24.04 5.71 6.55
N VAL A 167 -23.88 5.87 7.87
CA VAL A 167 -24.50 6.94 8.62
C VAL A 167 -23.46 8.04 8.89
N VAL A 168 -23.79 9.28 8.49
CA VAL A 168 -22.95 10.45 8.72
C VAL A 168 -23.79 11.54 9.37
N ALA A 169 -23.42 11.97 10.57
CA ALA A 169 -24.16 12.98 11.34
C ALA A 169 -25.67 12.67 11.47
N GLY A 170 -26.02 11.39 11.61
CA GLY A 170 -27.43 10.95 11.77
C GLY A 170 -28.20 10.81 10.45
N GLN A 171 -27.60 11.09 9.31
CA GLN A 171 -28.20 10.91 7.98
C GLN A 171 -27.62 9.70 7.26
N THR A 172 -28.45 9.00 6.48
CA THR A 172 -28.05 7.83 5.72
C THR A 172 -27.56 8.23 4.32
N TYR A 173 -26.34 7.81 4.01
CA TYR A 173 -25.68 7.88 2.71
C TYR A 173 -25.36 6.48 2.23
N ARG A 174 -24.72 6.37 1.08
CA ARG A 174 -24.22 5.10 0.56
C ARG A 174 -22.75 5.20 0.21
N LEU A 175 -22.06 4.06 0.16
CA LEU A 175 -20.65 4.01 -0.21
C LEU A 175 -20.36 4.70 -1.55
N ARG A 176 -21.30 4.62 -2.53
CA ARG A 176 -21.24 5.36 -3.80
C ARG A 176 -21.11 6.89 -3.62
N ASP A 177 -21.55 7.44 -2.50
CA ASP A 177 -21.41 8.88 -2.26
C ASP A 177 -19.98 9.23 -1.82
N MET A 178 -19.21 8.27 -1.26
CA MET A 178 -17.77 8.39 -1.10
C MET A 178 -17.05 8.23 -2.44
N VAL A 179 -17.48 7.30 -3.30
CA VAL A 179 -16.92 7.15 -4.66
C VAL A 179 -17.11 8.43 -5.48
N LYS A 180 -18.28 9.07 -5.43
CA LYS A 180 -18.50 10.39 -6.07
C LYS A 180 -17.56 11.46 -5.53
N ARG A 181 -17.30 11.45 -4.23
CA ARG A 181 -16.37 12.39 -3.62
C ARG A 181 -14.94 12.14 -4.10
N SER A 182 -14.51 10.89 -4.22
CA SER A 182 -13.21 10.51 -4.80
C SER A 182 -13.07 11.01 -6.25
N MET A 183 -14.12 10.87 -7.07
CA MET A 183 -14.15 11.42 -8.44
C MET A 183 -13.98 12.95 -8.44
N TYR A 184 -14.71 13.65 -7.56
CA TYR A 184 -14.62 15.11 -7.47
C TYR A 184 -13.23 15.55 -7.01
N ASP A 185 -12.57 14.86 -6.08
CA ASP A 185 -11.29 15.24 -5.49
C ASP A 185 -10.07 14.93 -6.37
N CYS A 186 -10.24 14.56 -7.65
CA CYS A 186 -9.13 14.40 -8.58
C CYS A 186 -8.51 15.75 -8.95
N TRP A 187 -7.17 15.80 -9.04
CA TRP A 187 -6.39 16.94 -9.52
C TRP A 187 -4.97 16.51 -9.86
N ASN A 188 -4.29 17.27 -10.73
CA ASN A 188 -2.91 16.96 -11.13
C ASN A 188 -1.94 17.10 -9.96
N GLY A 189 -1.17 16.04 -9.70
CA GLY A 189 -0.24 15.97 -8.58
C GLY A 189 -0.83 15.41 -7.29
N LYS A 190 -2.11 14.95 -7.31
CA LYS A 190 -2.66 14.13 -6.22
C LYS A 190 -1.90 12.80 -6.16
N GLU A 191 -1.66 12.29 -4.96
CA GLU A 191 -1.33 10.88 -4.76
C GLU A 191 -2.58 10.07 -5.12
N ALA A 192 -2.56 9.40 -6.27
CA ALA A 192 -3.76 8.79 -6.83
C ALA A 192 -3.85 7.27 -6.59
N SER A 193 -2.85 6.65 -5.97
CA SER A 193 -2.79 5.19 -5.73
C SER A 193 -4.07 4.63 -5.11
N TRP A 194 -4.61 5.31 -4.11
CA TRP A 194 -5.83 4.90 -3.42
C TRP A 194 -7.08 5.17 -4.26
N SER A 195 -7.11 6.31 -4.97
CA SER A 195 -8.19 6.64 -5.89
C SER A 195 -8.26 5.67 -7.08
N ASP A 196 -7.11 5.19 -7.58
CA ASP A 196 -7.04 4.16 -8.62
C ASP A 196 -7.76 2.87 -8.19
N ILE A 197 -7.50 2.42 -6.95
CA ILE A 197 -8.17 1.24 -6.39
C ILE A 197 -9.68 1.47 -6.33
N VAL A 198 -10.11 2.61 -5.78
CA VAL A 198 -11.52 2.95 -5.61
C VAL A 198 -12.23 3.03 -6.97
N LEU A 199 -11.72 3.91 -7.84
CA LEU A 199 -12.44 4.26 -9.05
C LEU A 199 -12.42 3.12 -10.08
N SER A 200 -11.31 2.39 -10.22
CA SER A 200 -11.28 1.21 -11.08
C SER A 200 -12.19 0.08 -10.59
N THR A 201 -12.38 -0.03 -9.26
CA THR A 201 -13.26 -1.05 -8.68
C THR A 201 -14.74 -0.73 -8.84
N HIS A 202 -15.14 0.54 -8.69
CA HIS A 202 -16.54 0.92 -8.62
C HIS A 202 -17.12 1.50 -9.91
N LEU A 203 -16.29 2.00 -10.85
CA LEU A 203 -16.78 2.57 -12.09
C LEU A 203 -17.05 1.49 -13.14
N ARG A 204 -18.26 1.52 -13.68
CA ARG A 204 -18.70 0.65 -14.77
C ARG A 204 -19.52 1.51 -15.77
N PRO A 205 -19.04 1.76 -16.98
CA PRO A 205 -17.78 1.31 -17.57
C PRO A 205 -16.55 2.03 -16.98
N ILE A 206 -15.38 1.38 -17.04
CA ILE A 206 -14.11 1.93 -16.52
C ILE A 206 -13.61 3.11 -17.35
N ASP A 207 -14.01 3.17 -18.62
CA ASP A 207 -13.62 4.22 -19.57
C ASP A 207 -14.46 5.50 -19.45
N GLN A 208 -15.44 5.54 -18.52
CA GLN A 208 -16.23 6.75 -18.34
C GLN A 208 -15.36 7.93 -17.89
N THR A 209 -15.73 9.13 -18.34
CA THR A 209 -15.06 10.37 -17.95
C THR A 209 -15.95 11.19 -17.01
N TRP A 210 -15.31 12.08 -16.24
CA TRP A 210 -16.01 13.02 -15.35
C TRP A 210 -15.24 14.32 -15.22
N THR A 211 -15.92 15.40 -14.83
CA THR A 211 -15.27 16.65 -14.47
C THR A 211 -14.99 16.68 -12.97
N ALA A 212 -13.72 16.91 -12.58
CA ALA A 212 -13.31 17.00 -11.19
C ALA A 212 -13.22 18.46 -10.72
N ARG A 213 -12.80 18.66 -9.46
CA ARG A 213 -12.74 19.96 -8.79
C ARG A 213 -11.81 20.98 -9.46
N ASP A 214 -10.83 20.51 -10.24
CA ASP A 214 -9.92 21.36 -11.02
C ASP A 214 -10.50 21.82 -12.36
N GLY A 215 -11.80 21.49 -12.62
CA GLY A 215 -12.51 21.83 -13.85
C GLY A 215 -12.07 21.04 -15.08
N ARG A 216 -11.23 20.02 -14.91
CA ARG A 216 -10.71 19.18 -15.99
C ARG A 216 -11.49 17.89 -16.12
N GLU A 217 -11.46 17.34 -17.32
CA GLU A 217 -11.93 15.99 -17.56
C GLU A 217 -10.93 14.97 -17.04
N TRP A 218 -11.43 13.96 -16.33
CA TRP A 218 -10.70 12.86 -15.72
C TRP A 218 -11.25 11.53 -16.20
N SER A 219 -10.40 10.51 -16.12
CA SER A 219 -10.72 9.10 -16.31
C SER A 219 -9.85 8.24 -15.42
N VAL A 220 -10.18 6.97 -15.27
CA VAL A 220 -9.31 6.02 -14.56
C VAL A 220 -7.97 5.91 -15.27
N GLU A 221 -7.94 5.84 -16.61
CA GLU A 221 -6.69 5.78 -17.37
C GLU A 221 -5.77 6.99 -17.10
N ARG A 222 -6.34 8.18 -16.93
CA ARG A 222 -5.54 9.36 -16.57
C ARG A 222 -4.88 9.24 -15.21
N LEU A 223 -5.58 8.72 -14.21
CA LEU A 223 -5.02 8.44 -12.88
C LEU A 223 -3.91 7.39 -12.98
N VAL A 224 -4.18 6.28 -13.65
CA VAL A 224 -3.22 5.21 -13.92
C VAL A 224 -1.95 5.75 -14.61
N SER A 225 -2.11 6.65 -15.60
CA SER A 225 -0.97 7.30 -16.26
C SER A 225 -0.12 8.12 -15.31
N MET A 226 -0.75 8.84 -14.36
CA MET A 226 -0.04 9.62 -13.34
C MET A 226 0.75 8.72 -12.38
N GLU A 227 0.15 7.59 -11.98
CA GLU A 227 0.76 6.67 -11.03
C GLU A 227 1.85 5.79 -11.68
N ALA A 228 1.71 5.41 -12.95
CA ALA A 228 2.70 4.61 -13.68
C ALA A 228 3.92 5.42 -14.12
N GLY A 229 3.77 6.73 -14.32
CA GLY A 229 4.80 7.59 -14.90
C GLY A 229 4.98 7.41 -16.42
N PRO A 230 6.05 7.98 -16.99
CA PRO A 230 6.28 7.97 -18.44
C PRO A 230 6.42 6.55 -19.02
N ILE A 231 5.79 6.30 -20.17
CA ILE A 231 5.79 4.98 -20.84
C ILE A 231 7.18 4.60 -21.36
N TYR A 232 7.91 5.59 -21.88
CA TYR A 232 9.18 5.37 -22.61
C TYR A 232 10.41 5.82 -21.83
N ASP A 233 10.24 6.21 -20.57
CA ASP A 233 11.30 6.57 -19.65
C ASP A 233 11.23 5.65 -18.43
N ASP A 234 11.92 4.52 -18.52
CA ASP A 234 11.91 3.51 -17.46
C ASP A 234 12.59 4.02 -16.18
N ASP A 235 13.61 4.89 -16.31
CA ASP A 235 14.33 5.46 -15.17
C ASP A 235 13.46 6.44 -14.40
N ALA A 236 12.82 7.40 -15.08
CA ALA A 236 11.89 8.34 -14.45
C ALA A 236 10.70 7.64 -13.79
N GLY A 237 10.18 6.59 -14.44
CA GLY A 237 9.10 5.79 -13.84
C GLY A 237 9.56 4.95 -12.66
N ALA A 238 10.77 4.40 -12.68
CA ALA A 238 11.38 3.70 -11.54
C ALA A 238 11.63 4.66 -10.37
N GLU A 239 12.13 5.86 -10.64
CA GLU A 239 12.33 6.90 -9.63
C GLU A 239 11.02 7.29 -8.97
N LEU A 240 9.94 7.48 -9.72
CA LEU A 240 8.62 7.78 -9.20
C LEU A 240 8.14 6.73 -8.19
N ILE A 241 8.31 5.44 -8.49
CA ILE A 241 7.99 4.35 -7.57
C ILE A 241 8.88 4.42 -6.33
N ASN A 242 10.19 4.49 -6.52
CA ASN A 242 11.17 4.41 -5.46
C ASN A 242 11.11 5.58 -4.45
N MET A 243 10.67 6.76 -4.90
CA MET A 243 10.48 7.93 -4.02
C MET A 243 9.13 7.95 -3.29
N SER A 244 8.24 7.03 -3.60
CA SER A 244 6.90 6.97 -2.98
C SER A 244 6.94 6.24 -1.64
N ALA A 245 5.94 6.52 -0.79
CA ALA A 245 5.79 5.86 0.50
C ALA A 245 5.78 4.33 0.38
N CYS A 246 6.30 3.63 1.39
CA CYS A 246 6.42 2.16 1.41
C CYS A 246 7.09 1.60 0.16
N GLY A 247 8.13 2.29 -0.36
CA GLY A 247 8.86 1.89 -1.56
C GLY A 247 8.00 1.84 -2.83
N GLY A 248 6.90 2.59 -2.87
CA GLY A 248 5.99 2.65 -4.00
C GLY A 248 5.04 1.47 -4.15
N THR A 249 4.97 0.57 -3.17
CA THR A 249 4.09 -0.62 -3.24
C THR A 249 2.62 -0.25 -3.37
N HIS A 250 2.16 0.81 -2.70
CA HIS A 250 0.76 1.27 -2.82
C HIS A 250 0.43 1.71 -4.25
N ARG A 251 1.36 2.40 -4.94
CA ARG A 251 1.22 2.71 -6.38
C ARG A 251 1.09 1.45 -7.22
N LEU A 252 1.99 0.49 -7.00
CA LEU A 252 2.00 -0.77 -7.74
C LEU A 252 0.75 -1.62 -7.48
N ILE A 253 0.22 -1.61 -6.25
CA ILE A 253 -1.05 -2.26 -5.91
C ILE A 253 -2.21 -1.57 -6.67
N GLY A 254 -2.27 -0.23 -6.63
CA GLY A 254 -3.27 0.55 -7.38
C GLY A 254 -3.24 0.23 -8.87
N LEU A 255 -2.06 0.29 -9.49
CA LEU A 255 -1.85 -0.06 -10.89
C LEU A 255 -2.26 -1.51 -11.21
N ALA A 256 -1.92 -2.47 -10.34
CA ALA A 256 -2.25 -3.88 -10.57
C ALA A 256 -3.76 -4.12 -10.49
N ILE A 257 -4.45 -3.53 -9.51
CA ILE A 257 -5.91 -3.62 -9.37
C ILE A 257 -6.61 -2.93 -10.54
N ALA A 258 -6.19 -1.72 -10.90
CA ALA A 258 -6.77 -0.97 -12.02
C ALA A 258 -6.62 -1.73 -13.34
N LEU A 259 -5.42 -2.25 -13.64
CA LEU A 259 -5.17 -3.04 -14.85
C LEU A 259 -5.96 -4.35 -14.88
N ASN A 260 -6.11 -5.04 -13.75
CA ASN A 260 -6.94 -6.24 -13.66
C ASN A 260 -8.43 -5.91 -13.89
N ASN A 261 -8.92 -4.80 -13.35
CA ASN A 261 -10.28 -4.34 -13.55
C ASN A 261 -10.52 -3.91 -15.01
N TYR A 262 -9.54 -3.25 -15.64
CA TYR A 262 -9.59 -2.93 -17.08
C TYR A 262 -9.68 -4.20 -17.93
N ARG A 263 -8.77 -5.15 -17.73
CA ARG A 263 -8.79 -6.44 -18.44
C ARG A 263 -10.09 -7.22 -18.25
N SER A 264 -10.70 -7.15 -17.08
CA SER A 264 -11.97 -7.81 -16.81
C SER A 264 -13.14 -7.21 -17.59
N GLN A 265 -13.06 -5.92 -17.94
CA GLN A 265 -14.07 -5.23 -18.74
C GLN A 265 -13.76 -5.26 -20.25
N HIS A 266 -12.50 -5.52 -20.61
CA HIS A 266 -11.99 -5.59 -21.99
C HIS A 266 -11.23 -6.90 -22.23
N PRO A 267 -11.90 -8.05 -22.11
CA PRO A 267 -11.25 -9.36 -22.26
C PRO A 267 -10.73 -9.62 -23.68
N GLU A 268 -11.17 -8.83 -24.66
CA GLU A 268 -10.73 -8.87 -26.05
C GLU A 268 -9.35 -8.22 -26.27
N ILE A 269 -8.87 -7.39 -25.34
CA ILE A 269 -7.59 -6.68 -25.47
C ILE A 269 -6.47 -7.54 -24.86
N ALA A 270 -5.58 -8.04 -25.71
CA ALA A 270 -4.39 -8.76 -25.27
C ALA A 270 -3.30 -7.80 -24.75
N ASP A 271 -2.33 -8.34 -23.97
CA ASP A 271 -1.28 -7.53 -23.34
C ASP A 271 -0.40 -6.76 -24.33
N ASP A 272 -0.18 -7.29 -25.52
CA ASP A 272 0.56 -6.66 -26.62
C ASP A 272 -0.25 -5.56 -27.35
N GLN A 273 -1.54 -5.47 -27.08
CA GLN A 273 -2.45 -4.44 -27.60
C GLN A 273 -2.71 -3.31 -26.60
N LEU A 274 -2.18 -3.42 -25.38
CA LEU A 274 -2.31 -2.34 -24.39
C LEU A 274 -1.66 -1.06 -24.90
N ALA A 275 -2.31 0.07 -24.65
CA ALA A 275 -1.84 1.40 -25.05
C ALA A 275 -1.97 2.41 -23.90
N GLY A 276 -1.45 3.63 -24.09
CA GLY A 276 -1.61 4.72 -23.14
C GLY A 276 -1.19 4.37 -21.71
N GLY A 277 -2.01 4.78 -20.75
CA GLY A 277 -1.79 4.53 -19.32
C GLY A 277 -1.78 3.05 -18.97
N TRP A 278 -2.57 2.24 -19.64
CA TRP A 278 -2.63 0.79 -19.40
C TRP A 278 -1.33 0.07 -19.79
N LEU A 279 -0.69 0.48 -20.90
CA LEU A 279 0.64 -0.01 -21.27
C LEU A 279 1.71 0.45 -20.27
N ALA A 280 1.64 1.70 -19.80
CA ALA A 280 2.55 2.22 -18.79
C ALA A 280 2.44 1.40 -17.49
N ALA A 281 1.22 1.17 -17.01
CA ALA A 281 0.95 0.34 -15.83
C ALA A 281 1.50 -1.08 -15.99
N HIS A 282 1.22 -1.74 -17.12
CA HIS A 282 1.73 -3.07 -17.40
C HIS A 282 3.26 -3.12 -17.34
N ARG A 283 3.96 -2.21 -18.02
CA ARG A 283 5.43 -2.14 -17.99
C ARG A 283 5.98 -1.93 -16.60
N ARG A 284 5.35 -1.03 -15.83
CA ARG A 284 5.79 -0.70 -14.47
C ARG A 284 5.62 -1.90 -13.52
N ILE A 285 4.50 -2.60 -13.64
CA ILE A 285 4.24 -3.84 -12.88
C ILE A 285 5.29 -4.91 -13.23
N GLN A 286 5.57 -5.13 -14.51
CA GLN A 286 6.56 -6.11 -14.94
C GLN A 286 7.98 -5.75 -14.47
N TRP A 287 8.34 -4.47 -14.48
CA TRP A 287 9.61 -4.00 -13.92
C TRP A 287 9.69 -4.33 -12.42
N ALA A 288 8.67 -3.99 -11.63
CA ALA A 288 8.66 -4.23 -10.19
C ALA A 288 8.71 -5.73 -9.82
N ILE A 289 8.04 -6.60 -10.60
CA ILE A 289 8.13 -8.06 -10.41
C ILE A 289 9.57 -8.54 -10.59
N ARG A 290 10.28 -8.08 -11.64
CA ARG A 290 11.69 -8.42 -11.85
C ARG A 290 12.55 -7.94 -10.69
N GLN A 291 12.43 -6.67 -10.26
CA GLN A 291 13.20 -6.13 -9.14
C GLN A 291 12.93 -6.91 -7.83
N ALA A 292 11.67 -7.22 -7.52
CA ALA A 292 11.32 -8.01 -6.34
C ALA A 292 12.01 -9.37 -6.32
N ARG A 293 12.09 -10.05 -7.48
CA ARG A 293 12.76 -11.33 -7.62
C ARG A 293 14.27 -11.22 -7.53
N ASP A 294 14.86 -10.27 -8.25
CA ASP A 294 16.31 -10.09 -8.37
C ASP A 294 16.96 -9.63 -7.06
N PHE A 295 16.22 -8.83 -6.27
CA PHE A 295 16.69 -8.30 -4.98
C PHE A 295 16.24 -9.11 -3.77
N GLN A 296 15.62 -10.29 -3.98
CA GLN A 296 15.22 -11.15 -2.88
C GLN A 296 16.44 -11.62 -2.08
N ASN A 297 16.38 -11.49 -0.76
CA ASN A 297 17.42 -11.97 0.14
C ASN A 297 17.49 -13.51 0.19
N PRO A 298 18.65 -14.11 0.48
CA PRO A 298 18.79 -15.55 0.63
C PRO A 298 17.87 -16.16 1.72
N SER A 299 17.48 -15.37 2.73
CA SER A 299 16.51 -15.78 3.76
C SER A 299 15.11 -16.04 3.23
N GLY A 300 14.82 -15.56 2.03
CA GLY A 300 13.49 -15.51 1.43
C GLY A 300 12.77 -14.17 1.61
N ALA A 301 13.22 -13.29 2.52
CA ALA A 301 12.67 -11.94 2.66
C ALA A 301 12.86 -11.14 1.36
N PHE A 302 11.93 -10.25 1.05
CA PHE A 302 12.18 -9.23 0.04
C PHE A 302 13.12 -8.14 0.59
N SER A 303 13.71 -7.38 -0.32
CA SER A 303 14.65 -6.31 0.05
C SER A 303 13.98 -5.26 0.93
N THR A 304 14.67 -4.84 2.01
CA THR A 304 14.22 -3.71 2.85
C THR A 304 14.31 -2.35 2.14
N GLN A 305 14.97 -2.31 0.97
CA GLN A 305 14.96 -1.17 0.05
C GLN A 305 14.02 -1.42 -1.15
N PHE A 306 13.04 -2.32 -0.98
CA PHE A 306 12.01 -2.66 -1.95
C PHE A 306 12.58 -2.96 -3.35
N PHE A 307 12.30 -2.12 -4.34
CA PHE A 307 12.64 -2.31 -5.76
C PHE A 307 13.92 -1.58 -6.18
N GLN A 308 14.62 -0.89 -5.25
CA GLN A 308 15.78 -0.07 -5.58
C GLN A 308 17.08 -0.87 -5.69
N ARG A 309 17.30 -1.77 -4.73
CA ARG A 309 18.50 -2.60 -4.63
C ARG A 309 18.32 -3.72 -3.62
N SER A 310 19.18 -4.72 -3.66
CA SER A 310 19.26 -5.73 -2.60
C SER A 310 19.71 -5.07 -1.27
N ALA A 311 18.95 -5.27 -0.21
CA ALA A 311 19.26 -4.78 1.13
C ALA A 311 18.60 -5.66 2.19
N ASN A 312 19.20 -5.63 3.38
CA ASN A 312 18.74 -6.36 4.56
C ASN A 312 18.85 -5.43 5.79
N SER A 313 18.09 -5.68 6.83
CA SER A 313 18.08 -4.90 8.07
C SER A 313 18.04 -5.81 9.29
N ALA A 314 18.44 -5.30 10.44
CA ALA A 314 18.22 -5.96 11.73
C ALA A 314 16.84 -5.62 12.33
N ASN A 315 16.10 -4.66 11.75
CA ASN A 315 14.81 -4.22 12.23
C ASN A 315 13.70 -5.15 11.74
N LEU A 316 12.94 -5.74 12.66
CA LEU A 316 11.85 -6.67 12.36
C LEU A 316 10.69 -5.99 11.61
N ASP A 317 10.35 -4.76 11.96
CA ASP A 317 9.25 -4.03 11.33
C ASP A 317 9.58 -3.67 9.89
N GLU A 318 10.85 -3.36 9.57
CA GLU A 318 11.28 -3.16 8.18
C GLU A 318 11.15 -4.44 7.35
N HIS A 319 11.46 -5.60 7.94
CA HIS A 319 11.26 -6.88 7.27
C HIS A 319 9.79 -7.20 7.03
N LEU A 320 8.94 -7.00 8.04
CA LEU A 320 7.50 -7.20 7.92
C LEU A 320 6.91 -6.26 6.88
N ALA A 321 7.26 -4.96 6.94
CA ALA A 321 6.77 -3.96 6.02
C ALA A 321 7.20 -4.27 4.58
N ALA A 322 8.51 -4.42 4.32
CA ALA A 322 9.01 -4.61 2.96
C ALA A 322 8.53 -5.94 2.35
N THR A 323 8.61 -7.05 3.12
CA THR A 323 8.19 -8.36 2.60
C THR A 323 6.68 -8.45 2.48
N GLY A 324 5.92 -7.89 3.44
CA GLY A 324 4.47 -7.85 3.44
C GLY A 324 3.90 -7.08 2.25
N HIS A 325 4.26 -5.81 2.12
CA HIS A 325 3.79 -4.97 1.01
C HIS A 325 4.19 -5.52 -0.37
N THR A 326 5.41 -6.06 -0.49
CA THR A 326 5.82 -6.67 -1.76
C THR A 326 4.98 -7.91 -2.07
N LEU A 327 4.65 -8.74 -1.06
CA LEU A 327 3.78 -9.90 -1.26
C LEU A 327 2.34 -9.50 -1.60
N GLU A 328 1.80 -8.43 -0.99
CA GLU A 328 0.50 -7.84 -1.37
C GLU A 328 0.49 -7.48 -2.86
N PHE A 329 1.47 -6.68 -3.29
CA PHE A 329 1.62 -6.30 -4.70
C PHE A 329 1.67 -7.53 -5.61
N LEU A 330 2.55 -8.49 -5.33
CA LEU A 330 2.67 -9.70 -6.13
C LEU A 330 1.38 -10.51 -6.17
N SER A 331 0.61 -10.51 -5.09
CA SER A 331 -0.67 -11.22 -5.02
C SER A 331 -1.73 -10.61 -5.94
N PHE A 332 -1.71 -9.30 -6.18
CA PHE A 332 -2.55 -8.67 -7.20
C PHE A 332 -1.98 -8.82 -8.62
N ALA A 333 -0.67 -8.71 -8.76
CA ALA A 333 -0.01 -8.64 -10.08
C ALA A 333 0.17 -10.00 -10.77
N LEU A 334 0.46 -11.08 -10.04
CA LEU A 334 0.81 -12.37 -10.61
C LEU A 334 -0.40 -13.31 -10.74
N PRO A 335 -0.51 -14.10 -11.81
CA PRO A 335 -1.45 -15.22 -11.85
C PRO A 335 -1.05 -16.30 -10.82
N LYS A 336 -2.00 -17.18 -10.47
CA LYS A 336 -1.79 -18.26 -9.49
C LYS A 336 -0.53 -19.08 -9.74
N SER A 337 -0.28 -19.46 -10.99
CA SER A 337 0.86 -20.31 -11.37
C SER A 337 2.22 -19.64 -11.13
N GLU A 338 2.30 -18.32 -11.27
CA GLU A 338 3.50 -17.55 -11.01
C GLU A 338 3.64 -17.19 -9.53
N LEU A 339 2.53 -16.91 -8.86
CA LEU A 339 2.51 -16.63 -7.43
C LEU A 339 2.95 -17.86 -6.61
N ASP A 340 2.68 -19.09 -7.08
CA ASP A 340 3.13 -20.33 -6.44
C ASP A 340 4.56 -20.77 -6.82
N GLN A 341 5.38 -19.89 -7.40
CA GLN A 341 6.77 -20.19 -7.71
C GLN A 341 7.64 -20.28 -6.44
N PRO A 342 8.75 -21.06 -6.48
CA PRO A 342 9.62 -21.26 -5.32
C PRO A 342 10.12 -19.98 -4.63
N TRP A 343 10.42 -18.93 -5.39
CA TRP A 343 10.90 -17.67 -4.84
C TRP A 343 9.81 -16.96 -4.02
N VAL A 344 8.54 -16.98 -4.46
CA VAL A 344 7.43 -16.42 -3.68
C VAL A 344 7.14 -17.28 -2.46
N ARG A 345 7.13 -18.62 -2.59
CA ARG A 345 6.96 -19.52 -1.45
C ARG A 345 8.00 -19.32 -0.36
N ARG A 346 9.27 -19.00 -0.72
CA ARG A 346 10.29 -18.65 0.26
C ARG A 346 9.95 -17.38 1.05
N ALA A 347 9.39 -16.34 0.38
CA ALA A 347 8.97 -15.10 1.03
C ALA A 347 7.78 -15.34 1.98
N VAL A 348 6.79 -16.09 1.54
CA VAL A 348 5.66 -16.50 2.38
C VAL A 348 6.13 -17.28 3.60
N GLY A 349 6.98 -18.30 3.41
CA GLY A 349 7.57 -19.07 4.51
C GLY A 349 8.42 -18.22 5.46
N TYR A 350 9.11 -17.19 4.94
CA TYR A 350 9.85 -16.24 5.75
C TYR A 350 8.91 -15.43 6.68
N LEU A 351 7.85 -14.85 6.12
CA LEU A 351 6.86 -14.09 6.92
C LEU A 351 6.18 -14.98 7.96
N CYS A 352 5.79 -16.20 7.60
CA CYS A 352 5.20 -17.13 8.54
C CYS A 352 6.14 -17.42 9.73
N ARG A 353 7.40 -17.73 9.47
CA ARG A 353 8.39 -17.94 10.56
C ARG A 353 8.61 -16.69 11.39
N LEU A 354 8.62 -15.52 10.78
CA LEU A 354 8.81 -14.25 11.48
C LEU A 354 7.64 -14.00 12.44
N LEU A 355 6.39 -14.11 11.97
CA LEU A 355 5.19 -13.93 12.77
C LEU A 355 5.04 -14.98 13.88
N GLU A 356 5.44 -16.24 13.64
CA GLU A 356 5.47 -17.28 14.68
C GLU A 356 6.44 -16.94 15.82
N ARG A 357 7.64 -16.45 15.49
CA ARG A 357 8.66 -16.06 16.49
C ARG A 357 8.29 -14.82 17.28
N THR A 358 7.50 -13.93 16.68
CA THR A 358 7.10 -12.64 17.27
C THR A 358 5.72 -12.66 17.91
N ARG A 359 5.15 -13.83 18.18
CA ARG A 359 3.81 -13.97 18.77
C ARG A 359 3.59 -13.16 20.04
N HIS A 360 4.65 -13.02 20.85
CA HIS A 360 4.61 -12.35 22.14
C HIS A 360 5.22 -10.94 22.11
N ILE A 361 5.52 -10.44 20.91
CA ILE A 361 6.09 -9.09 20.72
C ILE A 361 4.98 -8.19 20.18
N ASP A 362 4.88 -6.99 20.72
CA ASP A 362 4.05 -5.93 20.17
C ASP A 362 4.77 -5.37 18.94
N LEU A 363 4.15 -5.54 17.77
CA LEU A 363 4.71 -5.17 16.48
C LEU A 363 4.05 -3.87 15.99
N GLU A 364 4.75 -3.12 15.14
CA GLU A 364 4.17 -1.97 14.47
C GLU A 364 2.97 -2.41 13.64
N CYS A 365 1.82 -1.75 13.84
CA CYS A 365 0.53 -2.18 13.35
C CYS A 365 0.48 -2.24 11.82
N GLY A 366 1.00 -1.21 11.12
CA GLY A 366 1.01 -1.18 9.66
C GLY A 366 1.82 -2.34 9.09
N ALA A 367 3.06 -2.52 9.55
CA ALA A 367 3.94 -3.60 9.10
C ALA A 367 3.33 -4.99 9.34
N LEU A 368 2.73 -5.20 10.53
CA LEU A 368 2.07 -6.46 10.88
C LEU A 368 0.90 -6.78 9.96
N TYR A 369 -0.03 -5.82 9.78
CA TYR A 369 -1.26 -6.12 9.05
C TYR A 369 -1.10 -6.09 7.53
N HIS A 370 -0.13 -5.35 6.99
CA HIS A 370 0.27 -5.51 5.59
C HIS A 370 0.93 -6.88 5.34
N ALA A 371 1.77 -7.36 6.26
CA ALA A 371 2.30 -8.71 6.17
C ALA A 371 1.19 -9.77 6.23
N ALA A 372 0.22 -9.62 7.16
CA ALA A 372 -0.94 -10.51 7.26
C ALA A 372 -1.81 -10.45 6.00
N HIS A 373 -2.08 -9.26 5.44
CA HIS A 373 -2.84 -9.11 4.20
C HIS A 373 -2.17 -9.81 3.02
N GLY A 374 -0.86 -9.62 2.83
CA GLY A 374 -0.11 -10.33 1.80
C GLY A 374 -0.23 -11.85 1.93
N LEU A 375 -0.18 -12.37 3.17
CA LEU A 375 -0.38 -13.80 3.45
C LEU A 375 -1.83 -14.26 3.18
N VAL A 376 -2.84 -13.48 3.55
CA VAL A 376 -4.25 -13.77 3.26
C VAL A 376 -4.50 -13.81 1.76
N LEU A 377 -4.05 -12.81 1.02
CA LEU A 377 -4.20 -12.75 -0.44
C LEU A 377 -3.51 -13.95 -1.12
N TYR A 378 -2.28 -14.28 -0.70
CA TYR A 378 -1.58 -15.47 -1.20
C TYR A 378 -2.37 -16.74 -0.90
N ARG A 379 -2.83 -16.91 0.36
CA ARG A 379 -3.60 -18.07 0.81
C ARG A 379 -4.86 -18.25 -0.03
N MET A 380 -5.62 -17.19 -0.21
CA MET A 380 -6.85 -17.20 -1.01
C MET A 380 -6.58 -17.56 -2.47
N LYS A 381 -5.55 -16.98 -3.08
CA LYS A 381 -5.27 -17.16 -4.51
C LYS A 381 -4.67 -18.52 -4.82
N VAL A 382 -3.80 -19.05 -3.95
CA VAL A 382 -3.09 -20.31 -4.19
C VAL A 382 -3.88 -21.53 -3.69
N TYR A 383 -4.46 -21.44 -2.49
CA TYR A 383 -5.11 -22.57 -1.83
C TYR A 383 -6.62 -22.44 -1.67
N GLY A 384 -7.20 -21.30 -2.03
CA GLY A 384 -8.61 -20.97 -1.76
C GLY A 384 -8.82 -20.36 -0.37
N PRO A 385 -10.07 -20.03 0.02
CA PRO A 385 -10.37 -19.47 1.34
C PRO A 385 -10.13 -20.50 2.45
N ARG A 386 -9.85 -20.05 3.67
CA ARG A 386 -9.82 -20.93 4.86
C ARG A 386 -11.24 -21.42 5.18
N GLU A 387 -11.38 -22.56 5.86
CA GLU A 387 -12.68 -23.07 6.29
C GLU A 387 -13.41 -22.09 7.22
N THR A 388 -12.66 -21.37 8.05
CA THR A 388 -13.18 -20.31 8.93
C THR A 388 -13.75 -19.13 8.15
N ASP A 389 -13.17 -18.78 7.00
CA ASP A 389 -13.61 -17.67 6.13
C ASP A 389 -14.96 -18.02 5.45
N VAL A 390 -15.14 -19.28 5.08
CA VAL A 390 -16.37 -19.79 4.41
C VAL A 390 -17.55 -19.83 5.39
N ALA A 391 -17.32 -20.22 6.63
CA ALA A 391 -18.36 -20.29 7.66
C ALA A 391 -18.95 -18.93 8.02
N VAL A 392 -18.15 -17.86 7.92
CA VAL A 392 -18.59 -16.47 8.21
C VAL A 392 -19.39 -15.88 7.04
N ALA A 393 -19.12 -16.31 5.80
CA ALA A 393 -19.84 -15.84 4.61
C ALA A 393 -21.24 -16.49 4.45
N ALA A 394 -21.51 -17.57 5.18
CA ALA A 394 -22.77 -18.33 5.13
C ALA A 394 -23.81 -17.90 6.18
N ASN A 395 -23.44 -17.04 7.13
CA ASN A 395 -24.31 -16.45 8.18
C ASN A 395 -24.53 -14.96 7.93
#